data_97d1706cca8bbb905b85bf9f9f52e279
#
_entry.id   97d1706cca8bbb905b85bf9f9f52e279
#
_cell.length_a   1.000
_cell.length_b   1.000
_cell.length_c   1.000
_cell.angle_alpha   90.00
_cell.angle_beta   90.00
_cell.angle_gamma   90.00
#
_symmetry.space_group_name_H-M   'P 1'
#
loop_
_entity.id
_entity.type
_entity.pdbx_description
1 polymer ?
#
loop_
_entity_poly.entity_id
_entity_poly.type
_entity_poly.pdbx_seq_one_letter_code
_entity_poly.pdbx_strand_id
1 'polypeptide(L)'
;QQAAAVPAVYLTAYHALFETGTLRTGSNVLIHAGAGGVGLAAIQLARNAGCTVYATAGSEKKLALLSDFGVEHPINYQTHDFEREVLRLAGGAKIDVVLDSVGGSYFKKDLNMLRSHGRVVAYGAAAFSERNFLKLPSLLPQVISMLTLSMIDLMMHSKGFYGVNMLRVAQENPDLLQYELQKIMEQFSKKQ
;
A
#
# COMPACT_ATOMS: atom_id res chain seq x y z
N GLN A 1 18.54 17.72 0.50
CA GLN A 1 17.98 16.54 -0.17
C GLN A 1 16.82 15.91 0.63
N GLN A 2 16.89 15.81 1.96
CA GLN A 2 15.80 15.24 2.77
C GLN A 2 14.50 16.06 2.70
N ALA A 3 14.56 17.37 2.71
CA ALA A 3 13.38 18.25 2.64
C ALA A 3 12.62 18.13 1.30
N ALA A 4 13.31 17.80 0.20
CA ALA A 4 12.66 17.59 -1.12
C ALA A 4 12.03 16.21 -1.26
N ALA A 5 12.46 15.21 -0.49
CA ALA A 5 11.89 13.87 -0.54
C ALA A 5 10.55 13.76 0.22
N VAL A 6 10.33 14.60 1.25
CA VAL A 6 9.11 14.59 2.06
C VAL A 6 7.84 14.82 1.21
N PRO A 7 7.75 15.86 0.36
CA PRO A 7 6.58 16.05 -0.47
C PRO A 7 6.29 14.87 -1.39
N ALA A 8 7.32 14.26 -2.01
CA ALA A 8 7.13 13.16 -2.95
C ALA A 8 6.57 11.89 -2.28
N VAL A 9 7.05 11.52 -1.09
CA VAL A 9 6.56 10.33 -0.38
C VAL A 9 5.13 10.54 0.13
N TYR A 10 4.80 11.76 0.61
CA TYR A 10 3.45 12.08 1.06
C TYR A 10 2.46 12.18 -0.11
N LEU A 11 2.85 12.77 -1.24
CA LEU A 11 2.04 12.78 -2.46
C LEU A 11 1.74 11.37 -2.93
N THR A 12 2.76 10.51 -3.01
CA THR A 12 2.56 9.11 -3.41
C THR A 12 1.61 8.40 -2.44
N ALA A 13 1.80 8.59 -1.14
CA ALA A 13 0.95 7.96 -0.13
C ALA A 13 -0.49 8.49 -0.19
N TYR A 14 -0.67 9.80 -0.33
CA TYR A 14 -2.00 10.43 -0.43
C TYR A 14 -2.74 9.96 -1.68
N HIS A 15 -2.10 10.05 -2.84
CA HIS A 15 -2.66 9.59 -4.11
C HIS A 15 -3.08 8.11 -4.03
N ALA A 16 -2.19 7.25 -3.50
CA ALA A 16 -2.47 5.83 -3.37
C ALA A 16 -3.61 5.51 -2.39
N LEU A 17 -3.74 6.25 -1.29
CA LEU A 17 -4.78 6.02 -0.30
C LEU A 17 -6.13 6.60 -0.70
N PHE A 18 -6.17 7.86 -1.10
CA PHE A 18 -7.42 8.62 -1.21
C PHE A 18 -7.93 8.73 -2.64
N GLU A 19 -7.08 9.04 -3.61
CA GLU A 19 -7.51 9.18 -5.00
C GLU A 19 -7.75 7.80 -5.65
N THR A 20 -6.78 6.91 -5.56
CA THR A 20 -6.90 5.59 -6.19
C THR A 20 -7.43 4.53 -5.24
N GLY A 21 -7.02 4.54 -3.98
CA GLY A 21 -7.47 3.64 -2.92
C GLY A 21 -8.89 3.92 -2.45
N THR A 22 -9.37 5.16 -2.57
CA THR A 22 -10.67 5.64 -2.06
C THR A 22 -10.91 5.29 -0.58
N LEU A 23 -9.85 5.44 0.22
CA LEU A 23 -9.87 5.16 1.66
C LEU A 23 -10.89 6.06 2.37
N ARG A 24 -11.63 5.48 3.30
CA ARG A 24 -12.67 6.18 4.10
C ARG A 24 -12.40 5.98 5.58
N THR A 25 -12.88 6.88 6.41
CA THR A 25 -12.85 6.72 7.87
C THR A 25 -13.43 5.36 8.27
N GLY A 26 -12.75 4.67 9.19
CA GLY A 26 -13.12 3.34 9.66
C GLY A 26 -12.72 2.19 8.73
N SER A 27 -12.02 2.46 7.60
CA SER A 27 -11.50 1.42 6.72
C SER A 27 -10.34 0.65 7.37
N ASN A 28 -10.19 -0.61 6.97
CA ASN A 28 -9.00 -1.43 7.23
C ASN A 28 -8.02 -1.29 6.07
N VAL A 29 -6.81 -0.84 6.34
CA VAL A 29 -5.76 -0.68 5.32
C VAL A 29 -4.54 -1.52 5.63
N LEU A 30 -4.06 -2.28 4.62
CA LEU A 30 -2.79 -3.01 4.69
C LEU A 30 -1.73 -2.25 3.90
N ILE A 31 -0.58 -2.01 4.53
CA ILE A 31 0.54 -1.29 3.92
C ILE A 31 1.78 -2.20 3.91
N HIS A 32 2.17 -2.67 2.72
CA HIS A 32 3.41 -3.41 2.56
C HIS A 32 4.63 -2.50 2.64
N ALA A 33 5.76 -3.06 3.10
CA ALA A 33 7.00 -2.32 3.36
C ALA A 33 6.76 -1.05 4.21
N GLY A 34 5.94 -1.17 5.26
CA GLY A 34 5.45 -0.05 6.08
C GLY A 34 6.53 0.84 6.67
N ALA A 35 7.73 0.29 6.95
CA ALA A 35 8.87 1.07 7.47
C ALA A 35 9.66 1.83 6.39
N GLY A 36 9.22 1.83 5.13
CA GLY A 36 9.77 2.65 4.05
C GLY A 36 9.20 4.09 4.08
N GLY A 37 9.79 5.00 3.32
CA GLY A 37 9.36 6.42 3.32
C GLY A 37 7.88 6.59 2.96
N VAL A 38 7.41 6.02 1.85
CA VAL A 38 5.99 6.06 1.45
C VAL A 38 5.12 5.30 2.46
N GLY A 39 5.61 4.16 2.99
CA GLY A 39 4.90 3.38 4.00
C GLY A 39 4.61 4.17 5.27
N LEU A 40 5.62 4.85 5.83
CA LEU A 40 5.45 5.70 7.03
C LEU A 40 4.51 6.88 6.78
N ALA A 41 4.61 7.52 5.61
CA ALA A 41 3.69 8.59 5.22
C ALA A 41 2.24 8.07 5.10
N ALA A 42 2.06 6.90 4.48
CA ALA A 42 0.75 6.26 4.33
C ALA A 42 0.14 5.87 5.69
N ILE A 43 0.95 5.34 6.62
CA ILE A 43 0.51 5.03 7.99
C ILE A 43 -0.03 6.28 8.68
N GLN A 44 0.73 7.39 8.64
CA GLN A 44 0.30 8.64 9.26
C GLN A 44 -1.00 9.17 8.67
N LEU A 45 -1.11 9.20 7.34
CA LEU A 45 -2.31 9.66 6.65
C LEU A 45 -3.54 8.78 6.94
N ALA A 46 -3.39 7.46 6.89
CA ALA A 46 -4.47 6.51 7.18
C ALA A 46 -4.97 6.63 8.63
N ARG A 47 -4.03 6.70 9.60
CA ARG A 47 -4.38 6.91 11.02
C ARG A 47 -5.06 8.26 11.23
N ASN A 48 -4.59 9.32 10.58
CA ASN A 48 -5.23 10.62 10.64
C ASN A 48 -6.66 10.61 10.10
N ALA A 49 -6.93 9.73 9.13
CA ALA A 49 -8.27 9.51 8.60
C ALA A 49 -9.15 8.58 9.46
N GLY A 50 -8.66 8.09 10.60
CA GLY A 50 -9.38 7.19 11.49
C GLY A 50 -9.53 5.76 10.98
N CYS A 51 -8.51 5.26 10.28
CA CYS A 51 -8.46 3.90 9.73
C CYS A 51 -7.67 2.96 10.65
N THR A 52 -8.00 1.68 10.64
CA THR A 52 -7.20 0.62 11.26
C THR A 52 -6.07 0.22 10.32
N VAL A 53 -4.83 0.27 10.80
CA VAL A 53 -3.64 0.05 9.97
C VAL A 53 -2.99 -1.28 10.29
N TYR A 54 -2.85 -2.11 9.26
CA TYR A 54 -2.01 -3.29 9.20
C TYR A 54 -0.76 -2.92 8.40
N ALA A 55 0.43 -3.27 8.88
CA ALA A 55 1.64 -2.95 8.12
C ALA A 55 2.68 -4.07 8.21
N THR A 56 3.32 -4.38 7.08
CA THR A 56 4.33 -5.43 7.03
C THR A 56 5.74 -4.88 7.07
N ALA A 57 6.63 -5.55 7.80
CA ALA A 57 8.07 -5.28 7.82
C ALA A 57 8.85 -6.61 7.99
N GLY A 58 10.15 -6.59 7.69
CA GLY A 58 10.99 -7.80 7.68
C GLY A 58 12.03 -7.86 8.81
N SER A 59 11.89 -7.08 9.89
CA SER A 59 12.79 -7.18 11.05
C SER A 59 12.16 -6.56 12.29
N GLU A 60 12.55 -7.03 13.47
CA GLU A 60 12.06 -6.55 14.75
C GLU A 60 12.28 -5.03 14.94
N LYS A 61 13.45 -4.51 14.51
CA LYS A 61 13.72 -3.07 14.53
C LYS A 61 12.69 -2.26 13.72
N LYS A 62 12.27 -2.78 12.55
CA LYS A 62 11.27 -2.13 11.71
C LYS A 62 9.87 -2.27 12.29
N LEU A 63 9.57 -3.39 12.95
CA LEU A 63 8.28 -3.56 13.64
C LEU A 63 8.15 -2.61 14.84
N ALA A 64 9.22 -2.44 15.62
CA ALA A 64 9.25 -1.44 16.69
C ALA A 64 8.97 -0.04 16.14
N LEU A 65 9.62 0.35 15.02
CA LEU A 65 9.34 1.61 14.34
C LEU A 65 7.87 1.73 13.91
N LEU A 66 7.26 0.68 13.37
CA LEU A 66 5.83 0.69 13.02
C LEU A 66 4.95 0.91 14.26
N SER A 67 5.28 0.26 15.37
CA SER A 67 4.58 0.45 16.64
C SER A 67 4.71 1.88 17.16
N ASP A 68 5.91 2.48 17.08
CA ASP A 68 6.15 3.88 17.47
C ASP A 68 5.34 4.86 16.61
N PHE A 69 5.10 4.51 15.33
CA PHE A 69 4.19 5.25 14.44
C PHE A 69 2.71 4.93 14.69
N GLY A 70 2.42 4.08 15.67
CA GLY A 70 1.07 3.72 16.14
C GLY A 70 0.32 2.82 15.18
N VAL A 71 1.01 1.92 14.48
CA VAL A 71 0.37 0.85 13.73
C VAL A 71 -0.27 -0.13 14.70
N GLU A 72 -1.57 -0.39 14.54
CA GLU A 72 -2.31 -1.31 15.40
C GLU A 72 -1.88 -2.75 15.21
N HIS A 73 -1.52 -3.12 13.97
CA HIS A 73 -1.20 -4.51 13.60
C HIS A 73 0.10 -4.58 12.77
N PRO A 74 1.28 -4.45 13.41
CA PRO A 74 2.56 -4.67 12.74
C PRO A 74 2.82 -6.17 12.52
N ILE A 75 3.21 -6.57 11.31
CA ILE A 75 3.35 -7.97 10.89
C ILE A 75 4.76 -8.23 10.34
N ASN A 76 5.46 -9.22 10.91
CA ASN A 76 6.75 -9.68 10.42
C ASN A 76 6.55 -10.74 9.31
N TYR A 77 6.74 -10.35 8.05
CA TYR A 77 6.58 -11.26 6.92
C TYR A 77 7.71 -12.31 6.79
N GLN A 78 8.79 -12.18 7.56
CA GLN A 78 9.87 -13.19 7.60
C GLN A 78 9.52 -14.40 8.48
N THR A 79 8.70 -14.18 9.51
CA THR A 79 8.32 -15.19 10.49
C THR A 79 6.89 -15.68 10.36
N HIS A 80 6.05 -14.91 9.68
CA HIS A 80 4.62 -15.19 9.52
C HIS A 80 4.19 -15.08 8.05
N ASP A 81 3.25 -15.93 7.66
CA ASP A 81 2.49 -15.70 6.43
C ASP A 81 1.55 -14.50 6.66
N PHE A 82 1.83 -13.39 5.99
CA PHE A 82 1.12 -12.14 6.23
C PHE A 82 -0.37 -12.23 5.91
N GLU A 83 -0.77 -13.02 4.90
CA GLU A 83 -2.19 -13.21 4.55
C GLU A 83 -2.95 -13.84 5.72
N ARG A 84 -2.42 -14.94 6.26
CA ARG A 84 -3.02 -15.63 7.41
C ARG A 84 -3.07 -14.72 8.63
N GLU A 85 -2.00 -13.98 8.87
CA GLU A 85 -1.89 -13.12 10.05
C GLU A 85 -2.84 -11.92 9.96
N VAL A 86 -2.97 -11.27 8.81
CA VAL A 86 -3.94 -10.20 8.57
C VAL A 86 -5.36 -10.72 8.81
N LEU A 87 -5.73 -11.85 8.22
CA LEU A 87 -7.08 -12.42 8.38
C LEU A 87 -7.38 -12.80 9.84
N ARG A 88 -6.39 -13.32 10.56
CA ARG A 88 -6.50 -13.64 12.00
C ARG A 88 -6.73 -12.38 12.83
N LEU A 89 -5.91 -11.35 12.63
CA LEU A 89 -5.97 -10.09 13.39
C LEU A 89 -7.24 -9.30 13.07
N ALA A 90 -7.70 -9.36 11.83
CA ALA A 90 -8.94 -8.72 11.40
C ALA A 90 -10.22 -9.40 11.96
N GLY A 91 -10.10 -10.54 12.63
CA GLY A 91 -11.25 -11.21 13.27
C GLY A 91 -12.38 -11.58 12.31
N GLY A 92 -12.06 -11.90 11.05
CA GLY A 92 -13.04 -12.16 9.98
C GLY A 92 -13.45 -10.94 9.17
N ALA A 93 -13.10 -9.70 9.61
CA ALA A 93 -13.20 -8.52 8.76
C ALA A 93 -12.20 -8.64 7.60
N LYS A 94 -12.49 -7.93 6.52
CA LYS A 94 -11.60 -7.91 5.34
C LYS A 94 -10.99 -6.53 5.15
N ILE A 95 -9.96 -6.47 4.31
CA ILE A 95 -9.20 -5.26 4.01
C ILE A 95 -9.94 -4.46 2.94
N ASP A 96 -10.03 -3.15 3.13
CA ASP A 96 -10.61 -2.21 2.18
C ASP A 96 -9.59 -1.77 1.11
N VAL A 97 -8.37 -1.46 1.56
CA VAL A 97 -7.29 -0.97 0.68
C VAL A 97 -5.99 -1.68 1.03
N VAL A 98 -5.30 -2.20 0.01
CA VAL A 98 -3.93 -2.68 0.14
C VAL A 98 -3.01 -1.75 -0.64
N LEU A 99 -1.98 -1.23 0.01
CA LEU A 99 -0.89 -0.52 -0.64
C LEU A 99 0.27 -1.49 -0.87
N ASP A 100 0.52 -1.84 -2.12
CA ASP A 100 1.58 -2.77 -2.49
C ASP A 100 2.72 -2.10 -3.26
N SER A 101 3.91 -2.12 -2.65
CA SER A 101 5.18 -1.71 -3.27
C SER A 101 6.07 -2.89 -3.62
N VAL A 102 5.65 -4.12 -3.32
CA VAL A 102 6.44 -5.36 -3.47
C VAL A 102 6.13 -6.03 -4.80
N GLY A 103 4.85 -6.30 -5.04
CA GLY A 103 4.38 -6.95 -6.26
C GLY A 103 4.60 -8.46 -6.30
N GLY A 104 4.48 -9.04 -7.48
CA GLY A 104 4.73 -10.47 -7.71
C GLY A 104 3.68 -11.36 -7.02
N SER A 105 4.14 -12.32 -6.23
CA SER A 105 3.26 -13.27 -5.53
C SER A 105 2.37 -12.63 -4.45
N TYR A 106 2.66 -11.39 -4.03
CA TYR A 106 1.85 -10.67 -3.08
C TYR A 106 0.46 -10.34 -3.62
N PHE A 107 0.33 -9.97 -4.90
CA PHE A 107 -0.94 -9.58 -5.50
C PHE A 107 -2.07 -10.58 -5.29
N LYS A 108 -1.78 -11.88 -5.44
CA LYS A 108 -2.81 -12.91 -5.23
C LYS A 108 -3.29 -12.95 -3.78
N LYS A 109 -2.36 -12.88 -2.84
CA LYS A 109 -2.67 -12.83 -1.41
C LYS A 109 -3.45 -11.56 -1.05
N ASP A 110 -3.04 -10.43 -1.60
CA ASP A 110 -3.69 -9.14 -1.40
C ASP A 110 -5.15 -9.18 -1.86
N LEU A 111 -5.40 -9.70 -3.07
CA LEU A 111 -6.75 -9.86 -3.59
C LEU A 111 -7.60 -10.80 -2.73
N ASN A 112 -7.03 -11.86 -2.14
CA ASN A 112 -7.76 -12.79 -1.28
C ASN A 112 -8.26 -12.10 0.00
N MET A 113 -7.49 -11.18 0.54
CA MET A 113 -7.83 -10.46 1.77
C MET A 113 -8.85 -9.34 1.56
N LEU A 114 -9.03 -8.86 0.31
CA LEU A 114 -9.96 -7.76 0.02
C LEU A 114 -11.41 -8.16 0.28
N ARG A 115 -12.15 -7.22 0.86
CA ARG A 115 -13.62 -7.24 0.85
C ARG A 115 -14.16 -6.93 -0.55
N SER A 116 -15.43 -7.17 -0.79
CA SER A 116 -16.12 -6.60 -1.94
C SER A 116 -15.97 -5.08 -1.94
N HIS A 117 -15.70 -4.50 -3.09
CA HIS A 117 -15.40 -3.08 -3.28
C HIS A 117 -14.01 -2.63 -2.74
N GLY A 118 -13.23 -3.57 -2.19
CA GLY A 118 -11.84 -3.32 -1.82
C GLY A 118 -10.92 -3.27 -3.03
N ARG A 119 -9.73 -2.69 -2.87
CA ARG A 119 -8.77 -2.56 -3.96
C ARG A 119 -7.32 -2.68 -3.53
N VAL A 120 -6.51 -3.21 -4.44
CA VAL A 120 -5.05 -3.20 -4.36
C VAL A 120 -4.55 -2.01 -5.16
N VAL A 121 -3.70 -1.20 -4.55
CA VAL A 121 -2.99 -0.08 -5.19
C VAL A 121 -1.51 -0.41 -5.24
N ALA A 122 -1.02 -0.73 -6.43
CA ALA A 122 0.39 -1.01 -6.70
C ALA A 122 1.12 0.29 -7.09
N TYR A 123 2.06 0.75 -6.27
CA TYR A 123 2.84 1.97 -6.52
C TYR A 123 4.35 1.72 -6.61
N GLY A 124 4.75 0.48 -6.64
CA GLY A 124 6.12 0.04 -6.80
C GLY A 124 6.17 -1.41 -7.25
N ALA A 125 7.33 -1.84 -7.68
CA ALA A 125 7.57 -3.19 -8.13
C ALA A 125 8.98 -3.62 -7.69
N ALA A 126 9.21 -3.65 -6.37
CA ALA A 126 10.51 -4.01 -5.80
C ALA A 126 10.95 -5.42 -6.20
N ALA A 127 9.99 -6.31 -6.48
CA ALA A 127 10.26 -7.65 -7.03
C ALA A 127 10.93 -7.58 -8.41
N PHE A 128 10.74 -6.48 -9.17
CA PHE A 128 11.29 -6.27 -10.52
C PHE A 128 12.45 -5.28 -10.53
N SER A 129 13.10 -5.02 -9.40
CA SER A 129 14.28 -4.15 -9.38
C SER A 129 15.40 -4.73 -10.25
N GLU A 130 16.25 -3.86 -10.82
CA GLU A 130 17.34 -4.25 -11.76
C GLU A 130 18.22 -5.38 -11.21
N ARG A 131 18.43 -5.47 -9.90
CA ARG A 131 19.16 -6.57 -9.25
C ARG A 131 18.49 -7.95 -9.42
N ASN A 132 17.17 -7.98 -9.60
CA ASN A 132 16.40 -9.22 -9.78
C ASN A 132 16.23 -9.57 -11.26
N PHE A 133 16.40 -8.60 -12.18
CA PHE A 133 16.30 -8.85 -13.63
C PHE A 133 17.34 -9.87 -14.13
N LEU A 134 18.50 -9.95 -13.47
CA LEU A 134 19.54 -10.96 -13.77
C LEU A 134 19.12 -12.39 -13.36
N LYS A 135 18.02 -12.55 -12.61
CA LYS A 135 17.44 -13.85 -12.22
C LYS A 135 16.15 -14.16 -13.00
N LEU A 136 16.09 -13.74 -14.25
CA LEU A 136 14.91 -13.85 -15.14
C LEU A 136 14.18 -15.22 -15.08
N PRO A 137 14.86 -16.38 -15.06
CA PRO A 137 14.16 -17.67 -14.97
C PRO A 137 13.41 -17.89 -13.65
N SER A 138 13.90 -17.33 -12.55
CA SER A 138 13.25 -17.45 -11.23
C SER A 138 12.09 -16.45 -11.04
N LEU A 139 11.98 -15.44 -11.90
CA LEU A 139 10.91 -14.46 -11.90
C LEU A 139 9.72 -14.88 -12.77
N LEU A 140 9.88 -15.90 -13.60
CA LEU A 140 8.84 -16.36 -14.52
C LEU A 140 7.51 -16.70 -13.81
N PRO A 141 7.50 -17.43 -12.67
CA PRO A 141 6.25 -17.69 -11.94
C PRO A 141 5.61 -16.40 -11.39
N GLN A 142 6.41 -15.40 -11.00
CA GLN A 142 5.93 -14.12 -10.47
C GLN A 142 5.33 -13.26 -11.60
N VAL A 143 5.96 -13.26 -12.77
CA VAL A 143 5.43 -12.59 -13.97
C VAL A 143 4.14 -13.25 -14.41
N ILE A 144 4.09 -14.59 -14.45
CA ILE A 144 2.88 -15.34 -14.77
C ILE A 144 1.76 -15.03 -13.77
N SER A 145 2.06 -14.98 -12.48
CA SER A 145 1.06 -14.66 -11.46
C SER A 145 0.50 -13.23 -11.59
N MET A 146 1.27 -12.29 -12.10
CA MET A 146 0.78 -10.93 -12.44
C MET A 146 -0.08 -10.94 -13.71
N LEU A 147 0.31 -11.73 -14.72
CA LEU A 147 -0.43 -11.84 -15.99
C LEU A 147 -1.73 -12.62 -15.85
N THR A 148 -1.89 -13.45 -14.80
CA THR A 148 -3.09 -14.23 -14.53
C THR A 148 -4.12 -13.50 -13.68
N LEU A 149 -4.00 -12.16 -13.54
CA LEU A 149 -5.06 -11.37 -12.92
C LEU A 149 -6.32 -11.48 -13.79
N SER A 150 -7.25 -12.32 -13.36
CA SER A 150 -8.48 -12.55 -14.12
C SER A 150 -9.42 -11.35 -13.96
N MET A 151 -9.69 -10.64 -15.06
CA MET A 151 -10.72 -9.59 -15.09
C MET A 151 -12.08 -10.14 -14.65
N ILE A 152 -12.38 -11.39 -15.00
CA ILE A 152 -13.62 -12.06 -14.59
C ILE A 152 -13.66 -12.22 -13.08
N ASP A 153 -12.54 -12.61 -12.44
CA ASP A 153 -12.45 -12.77 -11.00
C ASP A 153 -12.65 -11.45 -10.25
N LEU A 154 -12.04 -10.37 -10.75
CA LEU A 154 -12.24 -9.03 -10.20
C LEU A 154 -13.71 -8.60 -10.29
N MET A 155 -14.36 -8.84 -11.44
CA MET A 155 -15.78 -8.51 -11.65
C MET A 155 -16.68 -9.35 -10.73
N MET A 156 -16.48 -10.68 -10.68
CA MET A 156 -17.30 -11.59 -9.88
C MET A 156 -17.24 -11.29 -8.38
N HIS A 157 -16.11 -10.78 -7.89
CA HIS A 157 -15.91 -10.46 -6.49
C HIS A 157 -15.98 -8.95 -6.17
N SER A 158 -16.28 -8.12 -7.17
CA SER A 158 -16.32 -6.65 -7.04
C SER A 158 -15.03 -6.09 -6.41
N LYS A 159 -13.87 -6.50 -6.89
CA LYS A 159 -12.56 -6.05 -6.40
C LYS A 159 -11.87 -5.16 -7.44
N GLY A 160 -11.01 -4.24 -6.97
CA GLY A 160 -10.24 -3.35 -7.84
C GLY A 160 -8.74 -3.62 -7.77
N PHE A 161 -8.06 -3.36 -8.88
CA PHE A 161 -6.60 -3.28 -8.93
C PHE A 161 -6.21 -1.99 -9.66
N TYR A 162 -5.31 -1.21 -9.06
CA TYR A 162 -4.87 0.05 -9.61
C TYR A 162 -3.34 0.16 -9.58
N GLY A 163 -2.72 0.53 -10.70
CA GLY A 163 -1.30 0.83 -10.79
C GLY A 163 -1.03 2.33 -10.72
N VAL A 164 -0.12 2.76 -9.87
CA VAL A 164 0.26 4.17 -9.69
C VAL A 164 1.68 4.41 -10.20
N ASN A 165 1.82 5.36 -11.13
CA ASN A 165 3.09 5.92 -11.55
C ASN A 165 3.06 7.43 -11.34
N MET A 166 3.57 7.91 -10.19
CA MET A 166 3.53 9.33 -9.82
C MET A 166 4.26 10.25 -10.79
N LEU A 167 5.28 9.75 -11.51
CA LEU A 167 5.93 10.57 -12.55
C LEU A 167 4.98 10.87 -13.71
N ARG A 168 4.18 9.89 -14.11
CA ARG A 168 3.14 10.07 -15.13
C ARG A 168 2.03 11.00 -14.64
N VAL A 169 1.57 10.79 -13.41
CA VAL A 169 0.56 11.66 -12.80
C VAL A 169 1.06 13.11 -12.77
N ALA A 170 2.33 13.32 -12.37
CA ALA A 170 2.93 14.66 -12.33
C ALA A 170 3.01 15.34 -13.71
N GLN A 171 3.29 14.57 -14.75
CA GLN A 171 3.42 15.08 -16.11
C GLN A 171 2.06 15.40 -16.76
N GLU A 172 1.07 14.55 -16.52
CA GLU A 172 -0.21 14.62 -17.21
C GLU A 172 -1.28 15.43 -16.43
N ASN A 173 -1.16 15.48 -15.10
CA ASN A 173 -2.14 16.10 -14.21
C ASN A 173 -1.47 16.93 -13.09
N PRO A 174 -0.73 18.01 -13.41
CA PRO A 174 -0.04 18.81 -12.39
C PRO A 174 -1.00 19.49 -11.41
N ASP A 175 -2.20 19.86 -11.83
CA ASP A 175 -3.22 20.49 -10.97
C ASP A 175 -3.72 19.52 -9.88
N LEU A 176 -3.81 18.22 -10.19
CA LEU A 176 -4.14 17.18 -9.21
C LEU A 176 -3.11 17.15 -8.09
N LEU A 177 -1.82 17.25 -8.41
CA LEU A 177 -0.77 17.26 -7.39
C LEU A 177 -0.83 18.49 -6.48
N GLN A 178 -1.20 19.66 -7.03
CA GLN A 178 -1.38 20.86 -6.21
C GLN A 178 -2.56 20.68 -5.24
N TYR A 179 -3.66 20.14 -5.73
CA TYR A 179 -4.82 19.80 -4.90
C TYR A 179 -4.45 18.82 -3.78
N GLU A 180 -3.74 17.74 -4.12
CA GLU A 180 -3.31 16.72 -3.14
C GLU A 180 -2.37 17.31 -2.08
N LEU A 181 -1.41 18.15 -2.48
CA LEU A 181 -0.53 18.88 -1.55
C LEU A 181 -1.34 19.73 -0.58
N GLN A 182 -2.32 20.48 -1.08
CA GLN A 182 -3.19 21.29 -0.23
C GLN A 182 -3.93 20.41 0.79
N LYS A 183 -4.48 19.27 0.34
CA LYS A 183 -5.17 18.32 1.23
C LYS A 183 -4.27 17.71 2.29
N ILE A 184 -3.03 17.39 1.94
CA ILE A 184 -2.02 16.93 2.88
C ILE A 184 -1.75 18.01 3.94
N MET A 185 -1.53 19.26 3.52
CA MET A 185 -1.31 20.39 4.44
C MET A 185 -2.50 20.62 5.38
N GLU A 186 -3.74 20.54 4.85
CA GLU A 186 -4.97 20.65 5.65
C GLU A 186 -5.06 19.55 6.72
N GLN A 187 -4.65 18.32 6.43
CA GLN A 187 -4.64 17.22 7.41
C GLN A 187 -3.65 17.44 8.56
N PHE A 188 -2.51 18.05 8.26
CA PHE A 188 -1.51 18.34 9.30
C PHE A 188 -1.81 19.60 10.12
N SER A 189 -2.43 20.61 9.51
CA SER A 189 -2.78 21.85 10.22
C SER A 189 -3.93 21.69 11.23
N LYS A 190 -4.80 20.73 11.04
CA LYS A 190 -5.92 20.43 11.97
C LYS A 190 -5.49 19.73 13.27
N LYS A 191 -4.21 19.37 13.42
CA LYS A 191 -3.66 18.69 14.60
C LYS A 191 -2.77 19.55 15.49
N GLN A 192 -2.64 20.84 15.18
CA GLN A 192 -2.07 21.87 16.08
C GLN A 192 -3.17 22.59 16.85
#